data_a1e0cb6c222c47622eebfdcce8c60441
#
_entry.id   a1e0cb6c222c47622eebfdcce8c60441
#
_cell.length_a   1.000
_cell.length_b   1.000
_cell.length_c   1.000
_cell.angle_alpha   90.00
_cell.angle_beta   90.00
_cell.angle_gamma   90.00
#
_symmetry.space_group_name_H-M   'P 1'
#
loop_
_entity.id
_entity.type
_entity.pdbx_description
1 polymer ?
#
loop_
_entity_poly.entity_id
_entity_poly.type
_entity_poly.pdbx_seq_one_letter_code
_entity_poly.pdbx_strand_id
1 'polypeptide(L)'
;HIVNIRNEVDNWLLSFNEAISDKNSKTDSIENLNKLFFENSHWRDILALTWQIQTTSGKQNIIPKLYDTVLNVIAKDFVIDPQRTQPREVIRAGKNVVEVILKFKTKFGYCEGVVRLYEDSEVSGTFKAWNFLTALSDLNSSFNKKEDQYENTFEGPNWLDVRKEDRLYKDRDPEVLVVGSGQAGLSIAARLKQQNIDTLVVDKNERVGDNWRNRYHSLKLHNQTHVNHLPYMPFPPTWPTYIPKDKLAGWFEYYAESMELNVWTKTTFISAEYDKTEKNWNVKLKLSDGNERIMKPKHIVMAVGVSSVPNRTKIPGMDGYKGKVIHSTDYSNARDYKGKNVLVFGTGTSAHDVAQDLYVHGANVKIVQRSPSMVVNVEPSAQLPYQLYREGPNTDDCDLITISSPLKVLKKTHQLLTEKTKEIDKSLLDKLEEVGFRLEYGEENTGWQFKYLTRGGGYYFNVGASDLIAERKIKVIQFSDIINFNASGIEMKSGDNFNIDLMVTATGYKGQEYVVEEFFGKSVVEKIGPIWGFDNDRQELRNMWMQTNQPGLWFHAGSLAQCRIFSKFLALQIRAIQEGILI
;
A
#
# COMPACT_ATOMS: atom_id res chain seq x y z
N HIS A 1 4.05 3.90 -42.85
CA HIS A 1 2.94 4.63 -42.31
C HIS A 1 3.32 5.20 -40.93
N ILE A 2 3.78 6.45 -40.91
CA ILE A 2 4.10 7.13 -39.66
C ILE A 2 2.79 7.71 -39.13
N VAL A 3 2.24 7.08 -38.08
CA VAL A 3 1.09 7.63 -37.37
C VAL A 3 1.57 8.80 -36.54
N ASN A 4 0.98 9.97 -36.74
CA ASN A 4 1.23 11.11 -35.86
C ASN A 4 0.41 10.93 -34.58
N ILE A 5 1.04 10.39 -33.56
CA ILE A 5 0.44 10.10 -32.25
C ILE A 5 -0.28 11.32 -31.68
N ARG A 6 0.35 12.50 -31.77
CA ARG A 6 -0.20 13.74 -31.21
C ARG A 6 -1.53 14.10 -31.87
N ASN A 7 -1.63 13.96 -33.18
CA ASN A 7 -2.86 14.25 -33.89
C ASN A 7 -3.98 13.28 -33.50
N GLU A 8 -3.67 12.01 -33.35
CA GLU A 8 -4.66 11.01 -32.94
C GLU A 8 -5.18 11.27 -31.51
N VAL A 9 -4.29 11.66 -30.61
CA VAL A 9 -4.68 12.04 -29.25
C VAL A 9 -5.54 13.30 -29.26
N ASP A 10 -5.14 14.33 -29.99
CA ASP A 10 -5.89 15.57 -30.10
C ASP A 10 -7.29 15.32 -30.70
N ASN A 11 -7.38 14.48 -31.71
CA ASN A 11 -8.66 14.10 -32.32
C ASN A 11 -9.57 13.36 -31.33
N TRP A 12 -9.02 12.42 -30.58
CA TRP A 12 -9.78 11.70 -29.56
C TRP A 12 -10.31 12.66 -28.48
N LEU A 13 -9.46 13.56 -27.98
CA LEU A 13 -9.84 14.53 -26.94
C LEU A 13 -10.88 15.52 -27.46
N LEU A 14 -10.75 15.99 -28.69
CA LEU A 14 -11.74 16.88 -29.30
C LEU A 14 -13.10 16.17 -29.38
N SER A 15 -13.12 14.94 -29.85
CA SER A 15 -14.35 14.15 -29.95
C SER A 15 -14.93 13.85 -28.58
N PHE A 16 -14.09 13.59 -27.57
CA PHE A 16 -14.54 13.35 -26.19
C PHE A 16 -15.18 14.61 -25.59
N ASN A 17 -14.52 15.76 -25.70
CA ASN A 17 -15.07 17.02 -25.20
C ASN A 17 -16.38 17.40 -25.89
N GLU A 18 -16.49 17.17 -27.20
CA GLU A 18 -17.75 17.39 -27.93
C GLU A 18 -18.85 16.44 -27.48
N ALA A 19 -18.52 15.16 -27.24
CA ALA A 19 -19.48 14.15 -26.82
C ALA A 19 -20.07 14.44 -25.44
N ILE A 20 -19.29 15.01 -24.52
CA ILE A 20 -19.74 15.33 -23.15
C ILE A 20 -20.34 16.74 -23.04
N SER A 21 -20.40 17.51 -24.12
CA SER A 21 -20.98 18.85 -24.11
C SER A 21 -22.45 18.81 -23.69
N ASP A 22 -22.85 19.74 -22.81
CA ASP A 22 -24.21 19.91 -22.35
C ASP A 22 -25.17 20.39 -23.45
N LYS A 23 -24.63 20.79 -24.60
CA LYS A 23 -25.42 21.20 -25.76
C LYS A 23 -26.03 20.01 -26.50
N ASN A 24 -25.55 18.81 -26.28
CA ASN A 24 -26.05 17.59 -26.91
C ASN A 24 -27.27 17.03 -26.14
N SER A 25 -28.13 16.31 -26.88
CA SER A 25 -29.10 15.44 -26.23
C SER A 25 -28.37 14.27 -25.55
N LYS A 26 -28.99 13.67 -24.56
CA LYS A 26 -28.45 12.47 -23.90
C LYS A 26 -28.15 11.36 -24.90
N THR A 27 -29.08 11.12 -25.83
CA THR A 27 -28.93 10.10 -26.86
C THR A 27 -27.69 10.34 -27.72
N ASP A 28 -27.48 11.58 -28.19
CA ASP A 28 -26.32 11.93 -29.01
C ASP A 28 -25.02 11.81 -28.23
N SER A 29 -24.99 12.26 -26.98
CA SER A 29 -23.79 12.14 -26.12
C SER A 29 -23.41 10.67 -25.93
N ILE A 30 -24.35 9.82 -25.60
CA ILE A 30 -24.09 8.39 -25.39
C ILE A 30 -23.62 7.72 -26.68
N GLU A 31 -24.27 8.00 -27.79
CA GLU A 31 -23.87 7.47 -29.10
C GLU A 31 -22.43 7.89 -29.46
N ASN A 32 -22.09 9.15 -29.27
CA ASN A 32 -20.76 9.66 -29.57
C ASN A 32 -19.70 9.12 -28.60
N LEU A 33 -20.00 9.00 -27.32
CA LEU A 33 -19.10 8.36 -26.35
C LEU A 33 -18.84 6.90 -26.69
N ASN A 34 -19.86 6.15 -27.12
CA ASN A 34 -19.71 4.76 -27.53
C ASN A 34 -18.66 4.54 -28.61
N LYS A 35 -18.48 5.51 -29.50
CA LYS A 35 -17.50 5.44 -30.60
C LYS A 35 -16.06 5.59 -30.13
N LEU A 36 -15.85 6.09 -28.90
CA LEU A 36 -14.53 6.46 -28.38
C LEU A 36 -13.90 5.38 -27.50
N PHE A 37 -14.63 4.33 -27.15
CA PHE A 37 -14.19 3.29 -26.22
C PHE A 37 -14.32 1.91 -26.87
N PHE A 38 -13.37 1.04 -26.55
CA PHE A 38 -13.48 -0.38 -26.90
C PHE A 38 -14.55 -1.06 -26.05
N GLU A 39 -15.14 -2.14 -26.58
CA GLU A 39 -16.08 -2.97 -25.83
C GLU A 39 -15.47 -3.44 -24.51
N ASN A 40 -14.21 -3.88 -24.55
CA ASN A 40 -13.45 -4.37 -23.39
C ASN A 40 -12.55 -3.25 -22.85
N SER A 41 -13.18 -2.16 -22.42
CA SER A 41 -12.48 -1.02 -21.83
C SER A 41 -12.75 -0.96 -20.32
N HIS A 42 -11.95 -0.14 -19.64
CA HIS A 42 -12.02 0.04 -18.19
C HIS A 42 -11.86 1.51 -17.84
N TRP A 43 -12.69 1.97 -16.93
CA TRP A 43 -12.63 3.32 -16.38
C TRP A 43 -12.45 3.25 -14.87
N ARG A 44 -11.33 3.78 -14.38
CA ARG A 44 -11.06 3.95 -12.96
C ARG A 44 -11.28 5.41 -12.59
N ASP A 45 -12.12 5.66 -11.58
CA ASP A 45 -12.27 6.99 -11.00
C ASP A 45 -11.72 7.02 -9.58
N ILE A 46 -10.95 8.05 -9.29
CA ILE A 46 -10.45 8.35 -7.96
C ILE A 46 -10.94 9.74 -7.59
N LEU A 47 -12.11 9.81 -6.98
CA LEU A 47 -12.76 11.01 -6.43
C LEU A 47 -13.26 12.04 -7.45
N ALA A 48 -12.73 12.07 -8.66
CA ALA A 48 -12.97 13.17 -9.60
C ALA A 48 -14.43 13.28 -10.03
N LEU A 49 -15.04 12.16 -10.43
CA LEU A 49 -16.40 12.12 -10.98
C LEU A 49 -17.41 11.48 -10.03
N THR A 50 -16.97 10.57 -9.16
CA THR A 50 -17.86 9.78 -8.30
C THR A 50 -17.67 10.03 -6.81
N TRP A 51 -16.63 10.75 -6.40
CA TRP A 51 -16.16 10.87 -5.01
C TRP A 51 -15.80 9.54 -4.36
N GLN A 52 -15.63 8.51 -5.15
CA GLN A 52 -15.22 7.19 -4.69
C GLN A 52 -13.99 6.73 -5.43
N ILE A 53 -13.38 5.66 -4.94
CA ILE A 53 -12.32 4.94 -5.65
C ILE A 53 -13.01 3.69 -6.21
N GLN A 54 -13.21 3.67 -7.53
CA GLN A 54 -13.92 2.57 -8.17
C GLN A 54 -13.53 2.40 -9.63
N THR A 55 -13.67 1.19 -10.13
CA THR A 55 -13.43 0.82 -11.51
C THR A 55 -14.68 0.23 -12.12
N THR A 56 -15.03 0.70 -13.31
CA THR A 56 -16.15 0.20 -14.11
C THR A 56 -15.57 -0.43 -15.38
N SER A 57 -15.95 -1.66 -15.67
CA SER A 57 -15.46 -2.41 -16.83
C SER A 57 -16.57 -2.68 -17.84
N GLY A 58 -16.20 -2.64 -19.12
CA GLY A 58 -17.12 -2.84 -20.22
C GLY A 58 -17.81 -1.56 -20.66
N LYS A 59 -17.78 -1.28 -21.97
CA LYS A 59 -18.35 -0.06 -22.53
C LYS A 59 -19.81 0.14 -22.15
N GLN A 60 -20.60 -0.92 -22.13
CA GLN A 60 -22.03 -0.85 -21.79
C GLN A 60 -22.27 -0.33 -20.36
N ASN A 61 -21.38 -0.63 -19.44
CA ASN A 61 -21.46 -0.17 -18.05
C ASN A 61 -20.81 1.21 -17.87
N ILE A 62 -19.75 1.48 -18.63
CA ILE A 62 -18.97 2.72 -18.51
C ILE A 62 -19.76 3.91 -19.02
N ILE A 63 -20.30 3.85 -20.23
CA ILE A 63 -20.81 5.03 -20.93
C ILE A 63 -21.98 5.70 -20.20
N PRO A 64 -23.01 4.97 -19.76
CA PRO A 64 -24.11 5.61 -19.03
C PRO A 64 -23.66 6.28 -17.73
N LYS A 65 -22.78 5.61 -16.99
CA LYS A 65 -22.26 6.11 -15.71
C LYS A 65 -21.33 7.32 -15.91
N LEU A 66 -20.46 7.25 -16.90
CA LEU A 66 -19.57 8.35 -17.25
C LEU A 66 -20.36 9.59 -17.66
N TYR A 67 -21.38 9.43 -18.49
CA TYR A 67 -22.27 10.51 -18.89
C TYR A 67 -22.94 11.18 -17.68
N ASP A 68 -23.56 10.40 -16.82
CA ASP A 68 -24.26 10.92 -15.64
C ASP A 68 -23.31 11.65 -14.68
N THR A 69 -22.15 11.08 -14.41
CA THR A 69 -21.17 11.68 -13.49
C THR A 69 -20.53 12.95 -14.06
N VAL A 70 -20.23 12.97 -15.36
CA VAL A 70 -19.71 14.17 -16.02
C VAL A 70 -20.68 15.33 -15.90
N LEU A 71 -21.97 15.09 -16.09
CA LEU A 71 -23.00 16.13 -15.93
C LEU A 71 -23.11 16.59 -14.48
N ASN A 72 -23.13 15.67 -13.54
CA ASN A 72 -23.30 16.00 -12.12
C ASN A 72 -22.17 16.88 -11.57
N VAL A 73 -20.93 16.65 -11.99
CA VAL A 73 -19.78 17.42 -11.50
C VAL A 73 -19.33 18.52 -12.47
N ILE A 74 -20.00 18.65 -13.61
CA ILE A 74 -19.66 19.61 -14.66
C ILE A 74 -18.20 19.44 -15.11
N ALA A 75 -17.84 18.21 -15.47
CA ALA A 75 -16.50 17.90 -15.95
C ALA A 75 -16.31 18.47 -17.36
N LYS A 76 -15.18 19.14 -17.59
CA LYS A 76 -14.88 19.80 -18.86
C LYS A 76 -13.38 20.04 -19.06
N ASP A 77 -13.02 20.46 -20.27
CA ASP A 77 -11.69 20.90 -20.66
C ASP A 77 -10.64 19.79 -20.53
N PHE A 78 -10.97 18.61 -21.05
CA PHE A 78 -10.02 17.49 -21.12
C PHE A 78 -8.96 17.79 -22.17
N VAL A 79 -7.74 18.03 -21.73
CA VAL A 79 -6.60 18.38 -22.59
C VAL A 79 -5.35 17.62 -22.16
N ILE A 80 -4.40 17.47 -23.09
CA ILE A 80 -3.07 16.97 -22.74
C ILE A 80 -2.45 17.96 -21.74
N ASP A 81 -1.88 17.44 -20.65
CA ASP A 81 -1.18 18.31 -19.70
C ASP A 81 0.18 18.69 -20.31
N PRO A 82 0.41 19.99 -20.64
CA PRO A 82 1.64 20.40 -21.30
C PRO A 82 2.87 20.39 -20.39
N GLN A 83 2.68 20.31 -19.07
CA GLN A 83 3.77 20.32 -18.09
C GLN A 83 4.19 18.94 -17.63
N ARG A 84 3.51 17.90 -18.11
CA ARG A 84 3.78 16.51 -17.73
C ARG A 84 4.31 15.71 -18.91
N THR A 85 4.62 14.45 -18.70
CA THR A 85 5.08 13.56 -19.76
C THR A 85 4.11 13.58 -20.93
N GLN A 86 4.64 13.85 -22.12
CA GLN A 86 3.85 13.97 -23.34
C GLN A 86 3.41 12.59 -23.85
N PRO A 87 2.40 12.53 -24.75
CA PRO A 87 1.94 11.26 -25.30
C PRO A 87 3.08 10.42 -25.84
N ARG A 88 3.08 9.13 -25.50
CA ARG A 88 4.14 8.20 -25.92
C ARG A 88 3.59 6.81 -26.19
N GLU A 89 4.26 6.07 -27.04
CA GLU A 89 3.97 4.66 -27.26
C GLU A 89 4.65 3.82 -26.20
N VAL A 90 3.88 2.95 -25.57
CA VAL A 90 4.36 2.04 -24.51
C VAL A 90 3.68 0.69 -24.62
N ILE A 91 4.24 -0.31 -23.94
CA ILE A 91 3.62 -1.63 -23.83
C ILE A 91 3.02 -1.74 -22.43
N ARG A 92 1.72 -2.02 -22.34
CA ARG A 92 1.02 -2.24 -21.06
C ARG A 92 0.22 -3.53 -21.15
N ALA A 93 0.44 -4.45 -20.20
CA ALA A 93 -0.19 -5.78 -20.20
C ALA A 93 -0.06 -6.51 -21.55
N GLY A 94 1.09 -6.37 -22.21
CA GLY A 94 1.38 -6.98 -23.50
C GLY A 94 0.80 -6.27 -24.71
N LYS A 95 0.14 -5.12 -24.55
CA LYS A 95 -0.43 -4.34 -25.65
C LYS A 95 0.38 -3.09 -25.95
N ASN A 96 0.56 -2.80 -27.24
CA ASN A 96 1.12 -1.52 -27.70
C ASN A 96 0.03 -0.46 -27.62
N VAL A 97 0.26 0.58 -26.84
CA VAL A 97 -0.72 1.64 -26.61
C VAL A 97 -0.06 3.02 -26.67
N VAL A 98 -0.85 4.03 -26.95
CA VAL A 98 -0.48 5.43 -26.73
C VAL A 98 -0.99 5.83 -25.36
N GLU A 99 -0.08 6.23 -24.46
CA GLU A 99 -0.39 6.62 -23.09
C GLU A 99 -0.29 8.14 -22.95
N VAL A 100 -1.34 8.74 -22.42
CA VAL A 100 -1.49 10.20 -22.41
C VAL A 100 -1.87 10.66 -21.00
N ILE A 101 -1.13 11.63 -20.47
CA ILE A 101 -1.49 12.29 -19.21
C ILE A 101 -2.35 13.51 -19.55
N LEU A 102 -3.53 13.56 -18.94
CA LEU A 102 -4.54 14.58 -19.14
C LEU A 102 -4.69 15.47 -17.91
N LYS A 103 -5.22 16.67 -18.14
CA LYS A 103 -5.83 17.49 -17.09
C LYS A 103 -7.24 17.89 -17.51
N PHE A 104 -8.09 18.12 -16.54
CA PHE A 104 -9.46 18.59 -16.75
C PHE A 104 -9.97 19.26 -15.47
N LYS A 105 -11.18 19.78 -15.51
CA LYS A 105 -11.80 20.49 -14.38
C LYS A 105 -13.18 19.96 -14.09
N THR A 106 -13.58 20.05 -12.84
CA THR A 106 -14.96 19.88 -12.40
C THR A 106 -15.38 21.10 -11.59
N LYS A 107 -16.65 21.18 -11.21
CA LYS A 107 -17.11 22.26 -10.31
C LYS A 107 -16.44 22.22 -8.93
N PHE A 108 -15.82 21.10 -8.55
CA PHE A 108 -15.17 20.95 -7.25
C PHE A 108 -13.68 21.24 -7.27
N GLY A 109 -13.04 21.10 -8.42
CA GLY A 109 -11.59 21.29 -8.45
C GLY A 109 -10.91 20.94 -9.74
N TYR A 110 -9.58 20.79 -9.59
CA TYR A 110 -8.65 20.46 -10.65
C TYR A 110 -8.42 18.95 -10.66
N CYS A 111 -8.45 18.37 -11.84
CA CYS A 111 -8.35 16.94 -12.03
C CYS A 111 -7.24 16.57 -13.01
N GLU A 112 -6.79 15.34 -12.91
CA GLU A 112 -5.82 14.75 -13.81
C GLU A 112 -6.32 13.38 -14.27
N GLY A 113 -5.74 12.87 -15.32
CA GLY A 113 -6.13 11.57 -15.83
C GLY A 113 -5.07 10.95 -16.71
N VAL A 114 -5.30 9.70 -17.07
CA VAL A 114 -4.50 8.98 -18.03
C VAL A 114 -5.45 8.24 -18.95
N VAL A 115 -5.23 8.38 -20.26
CA VAL A 115 -5.95 7.56 -21.23
C VAL A 115 -4.94 6.73 -22.03
N ARG A 116 -5.27 5.46 -22.25
CA ARG A 116 -4.52 4.56 -23.10
C ARG A 116 -5.34 4.25 -24.34
N LEU A 117 -4.82 4.66 -25.48
CA LEU A 117 -5.47 4.53 -26.77
C LEU A 117 -4.70 3.54 -27.64
N TYR A 118 -5.42 2.83 -28.50
CA TYR A 118 -4.78 2.13 -29.62
C TYR A 118 -5.73 2.10 -30.81
N GLU A 119 -5.15 1.81 -31.99
CA GLU A 119 -5.90 1.79 -33.23
C GLU A 119 -6.83 0.57 -33.28
N ASP A 120 -8.10 0.82 -33.64
CA ASP A 120 -9.06 -0.24 -33.85
C ASP A 120 -8.67 -1.06 -35.10
N SER A 121 -8.47 -2.36 -34.93
CA SER A 121 -8.09 -3.25 -36.01
C SER A 121 -9.18 -3.38 -37.11
N GLU A 122 -10.44 -3.13 -36.74
CA GLU A 122 -11.58 -3.23 -37.68
C GLU A 122 -11.80 -1.95 -38.48
N VAL A 123 -11.37 -0.80 -37.92
CA VAL A 123 -11.55 0.51 -38.57
C VAL A 123 -10.22 1.25 -38.57
N SER A 124 -9.46 1.11 -39.64
CA SER A 124 -8.15 1.77 -39.79
C SER A 124 -8.23 3.27 -39.58
N GLY A 125 -7.27 3.83 -38.85
CA GLY A 125 -7.19 5.26 -38.55
C GLY A 125 -8.06 5.72 -37.40
N THR A 126 -8.78 4.81 -36.74
CA THR A 126 -9.64 5.14 -35.59
C THR A 126 -8.99 4.65 -34.29
N PHE A 127 -8.67 5.59 -33.40
CA PHE A 127 -8.15 5.27 -32.07
C PHE A 127 -9.28 5.30 -31.05
N LYS A 128 -9.29 4.30 -30.17
CA LYS A 128 -10.27 4.17 -29.10
C LYS A 128 -9.58 3.99 -27.76
N ALA A 129 -10.27 4.34 -26.67
CA ALA A 129 -9.77 4.17 -25.32
C ALA A 129 -9.96 2.73 -24.84
N TRP A 130 -8.89 2.19 -24.28
CA TRP A 130 -8.87 0.90 -23.57
C TRP A 130 -8.92 1.10 -22.07
N ASN A 131 -8.09 1.99 -21.53
CA ASN A 131 -8.10 2.37 -20.13
C ASN A 131 -8.29 3.88 -20.01
N PHE A 132 -9.08 4.29 -19.03
CA PHE A 132 -9.32 5.68 -18.72
C PHE A 132 -9.28 5.88 -17.20
N LEU A 133 -8.36 6.70 -16.72
CA LEU A 133 -8.27 7.14 -15.32
C LEU A 133 -8.75 8.58 -15.23
N THR A 134 -9.62 8.84 -14.26
CA THR A 134 -9.99 10.19 -13.84
C THR A 134 -9.68 10.31 -12.34
N ALA A 135 -8.92 11.34 -11.93
CA ALA A 135 -8.49 11.51 -10.55
C ALA A 135 -8.55 12.97 -10.13
N LEU A 136 -9.02 13.21 -8.90
CA LEU A 136 -8.99 14.54 -8.32
C LEU A 136 -7.56 14.90 -7.94
N SER A 137 -7.12 16.09 -8.35
CA SER A 137 -5.78 16.59 -8.03
C SER A 137 -5.80 17.56 -6.86
N ASP A 138 -6.74 18.51 -6.86
CA ASP A 138 -6.91 19.48 -5.78
C ASP A 138 -8.32 20.08 -5.81
N LEU A 139 -8.78 20.56 -4.68
CA LEU A 139 -10.03 21.31 -4.58
C LEU A 139 -9.81 22.76 -4.97
N ASN A 140 -10.83 23.39 -5.56
CA ASN A 140 -10.76 24.78 -6.00
C ASN A 140 -11.32 25.77 -4.96
N SER A 141 -11.64 25.30 -3.76
CA SER A 141 -12.13 26.15 -2.69
C SER A 141 -11.12 27.22 -2.29
N SER A 142 -11.59 28.35 -1.78
CA SER A 142 -10.75 29.48 -1.31
C SER A 142 -10.01 29.15 -0.03
N PHE A 143 -9.21 28.12 -0.09
CA PHE A 143 -8.46 27.59 1.03
C PHE A 143 -7.08 28.25 1.07
N ASN A 144 -6.67 28.75 2.23
CA ASN A 144 -5.35 29.31 2.43
C ASN A 144 -4.32 28.18 2.41
N LYS A 145 -3.54 28.14 1.35
CA LYS A 145 -2.41 27.21 1.27
C LYS A 145 -1.35 27.59 2.31
N LYS A 146 -0.53 26.64 2.68
CA LYS A 146 0.47 26.80 3.73
C LYS A 146 1.43 27.98 3.49
N GLU A 147 1.71 28.31 2.25
CA GLU A 147 2.54 29.47 1.89
C GLU A 147 2.00 30.78 2.47
N ASP A 148 0.68 30.88 2.64
CA ASP A 148 0.02 32.05 3.19
C ASP A 148 -0.02 32.03 4.73
N GLN A 149 0.43 30.95 5.37
CA GLN A 149 0.40 30.78 6.82
C GLN A 149 1.68 31.27 7.51
N TYR A 150 2.75 31.47 6.79
CA TYR A 150 4.00 31.96 7.35
C TYR A 150 4.03 33.48 7.33
N GLU A 151 4.23 34.07 8.51
CA GLU A 151 4.52 35.48 8.59
C GLU A 151 5.92 35.76 8.03
N ASN A 152 5.99 36.56 6.97
CA ASN A 152 7.25 37.00 6.36
C ASN A 152 7.85 38.17 7.12
N THR A 153 8.00 38.04 8.43
CA THR A 153 8.53 39.09 9.31
C THR A 153 9.64 38.54 10.19
N PHE A 154 10.62 39.37 10.49
CA PHE A 154 11.68 38.99 11.44
C PHE A 154 11.25 39.17 12.90
N GLU A 155 10.11 39.80 13.14
CA GLU A 155 9.52 39.94 14.47
C GLU A 155 8.57 38.77 14.75
N GLY A 156 8.47 38.38 16.01
CA GLY A 156 7.57 37.33 16.41
C GLY A 156 8.23 36.28 17.31
N PRO A 157 7.48 35.29 17.76
CA PRO A 157 8.01 34.26 18.66
C PRO A 157 9.02 33.34 17.96
N ASN A 158 9.86 32.72 18.76
CA ASN A 158 10.82 31.73 18.29
C ASN A 158 10.07 30.54 17.68
N TRP A 159 10.52 30.07 16.51
CA TRP A 159 9.89 28.96 15.79
C TRP A 159 9.77 27.69 16.66
N LEU A 160 10.81 27.34 17.39
CA LEU A 160 10.79 26.13 18.23
C LEU A 160 9.76 26.24 19.36
N ASP A 161 9.64 27.42 19.96
CA ASP A 161 8.66 27.66 21.02
C ASP A 161 7.23 27.53 20.50
N VAL A 162 6.96 28.04 19.30
CA VAL A 162 5.66 27.88 18.61
C VAL A 162 5.37 26.41 18.34
N ARG A 163 6.38 25.67 17.86
CA ARG A 163 6.23 24.22 17.61
C ARG A 163 5.92 23.44 18.88
N LYS A 164 6.59 23.76 19.99
CA LYS A 164 6.35 23.11 21.27
C LYS A 164 4.95 23.38 21.80
N GLU A 165 4.50 24.62 21.70
CA GLU A 165 3.16 25.02 22.16
C GLU A 165 2.06 24.37 21.31
N ASP A 166 2.21 24.38 20.00
CA ASP A 166 1.26 23.78 19.06
C ASP A 166 1.07 22.27 19.32
N ARG A 167 2.12 21.58 19.72
CA ARG A 167 2.14 20.14 19.96
C ARG A 167 1.49 19.72 21.28
N LEU A 168 1.23 20.65 22.19
CA LEU A 168 0.70 20.34 23.50
C LEU A 168 -0.78 19.94 23.51
N TYR A 169 -1.57 20.45 22.58
CA TYR A 169 -3.03 20.25 22.56
C TYR A 169 -3.67 20.51 23.92
N LYS A 170 -3.26 21.61 24.52
CA LYS A 170 -3.65 21.96 25.88
C LYS A 170 -5.09 22.42 25.98
N ASP A 171 -5.48 23.30 25.05
CA ASP A 171 -6.80 23.95 25.02
C ASP A 171 -7.61 23.59 23.76
N ARG A 172 -7.17 22.61 23.00
CA ARG A 172 -7.86 22.14 21.81
C ARG A 172 -7.60 20.65 21.59
N ASP A 173 -8.46 20.04 20.76
CA ASP A 173 -8.26 18.71 20.23
C ASP A 173 -7.93 18.78 18.74
N PRO A 174 -7.21 17.81 18.18
CA PRO A 174 -6.96 17.79 16.74
C PRO A 174 -8.26 17.49 15.97
N GLU A 175 -8.35 17.95 14.74
CA GLU A 175 -9.43 17.56 13.83
C GLU A 175 -9.29 16.09 13.41
N VAL A 176 -8.05 15.66 13.19
CA VAL A 176 -7.70 14.30 12.78
C VAL A 176 -6.68 13.71 13.75
N LEU A 177 -6.97 12.52 14.25
CA LEU A 177 -6.04 11.72 15.03
C LEU A 177 -5.54 10.56 14.16
N VAL A 178 -4.22 10.48 13.97
CA VAL A 178 -3.57 9.42 13.21
C VAL A 178 -2.92 8.45 14.19
N VAL A 179 -3.24 7.17 14.08
CA VAL A 179 -2.68 6.13 14.95
C VAL A 179 -1.57 5.38 14.22
N GLY A 180 -0.34 5.59 14.65
CA GLY A 180 0.87 5.01 14.07
C GLY A 180 1.72 6.04 13.35
N SER A 181 3.04 5.99 13.56
CA SER A 181 4.03 6.92 13.00
C SER A 181 5.01 6.25 12.03
N GLY A 182 4.59 5.18 11.38
CA GLY A 182 5.30 4.58 10.24
C GLY A 182 5.08 5.39 8.97
N GLN A 183 5.45 4.81 7.82
CA GLN A 183 5.27 5.49 6.53
C GLN A 183 3.82 5.91 6.27
N ALA A 184 2.87 5.10 6.67
CA ALA A 184 1.45 5.42 6.48
C ALA A 184 1.04 6.64 7.31
N GLY A 185 1.35 6.63 8.61
CA GLY A 185 0.99 7.73 9.50
C GLY A 185 1.67 9.04 9.15
N LEU A 186 2.96 9.01 8.85
CA LEU A 186 3.71 10.20 8.47
C LEU A 186 3.25 10.78 7.13
N SER A 187 2.97 9.92 6.15
CA SER A 187 2.49 10.36 4.83
C SER A 187 1.16 11.08 4.92
N ILE A 188 0.19 10.48 5.61
CA ILE A 188 -1.14 11.11 5.72
C ILE A 188 -1.08 12.38 6.59
N ALA A 189 -0.29 12.39 7.65
CA ALA A 189 -0.13 13.58 8.49
C ALA A 189 0.47 14.74 7.70
N ALA A 190 1.49 14.48 6.87
CA ALA A 190 2.09 15.49 6.01
C ALA A 190 1.08 16.04 4.98
N ARG A 191 0.31 15.16 4.34
CA ARG A 191 -0.74 15.57 3.40
C ARG A 191 -1.81 16.44 4.06
N LEU A 192 -2.27 16.04 5.25
CA LEU A 192 -3.27 16.81 6.00
C LEU A 192 -2.73 18.16 6.46
N LYS A 193 -1.46 18.21 6.89
CA LYS A 193 -0.79 19.47 7.23
C LYS A 193 -0.79 20.44 6.05
N GLN A 194 -0.49 19.97 4.85
CA GLN A 194 -0.51 20.79 3.64
C GLN A 194 -1.93 21.23 3.23
N GLN A 195 -2.95 20.52 3.70
CA GLN A 195 -4.36 20.89 3.55
C GLN A 195 -4.88 21.77 4.71
N ASN A 196 -4.00 22.22 5.58
CA ASN A 196 -4.32 23.04 6.75
C ASN A 196 -5.34 22.39 7.71
N ILE A 197 -5.23 21.10 7.88
CA ILE A 197 -6.06 20.32 8.81
C ILE A 197 -5.23 19.96 10.03
N ASP A 198 -5.69 20.38 11.21
CA ASP A 198 -4.99 20.14 12.48
C ASP A 198 -4.95 18.64 12.78
N THR A 199 -3.75 18.06 12.77
CA THR A 199 -3.54 16.62 12.83
C THR A 199 -2.51 16.27 13.92
N LEU A 200 -2.88 15.32 14.78
CA LEU A 200 -1.98 14.73 15.76
C LEU A 200 -1.74 13.27 15.42
N VAL A 201 -0.48 12.87 15.41
CA VAL A 201 -0.06 11.46 15.29
C VAL A 201 0.28 10.93 16.66
N VAL A 202 -0.23 9.75 17.01
CA VAL A 202 0.13 9.06 18.25
C VAL A 202 0.79 7.73 17.94
N ASP A 203 1.81 7.38 18.74
CA ASP A 203 2.54 6.12 18.59
C ASP A 203 2.94 5.60 19.97
N LYS A 204 2.76 4.32 20.18
CA LYS A 204 3.14 3.65 21.44
C LYS A 204 4.65 3.54 21.62
N ASN A 205 5.42 3.57 20.54
CA ASN A 205 6.87 3.44 20.58
C ASN A 205 7.53 4.69 21.18
N GLU A 206 8.77 4.56 21.60
CA GLU A 206 9.53 5.65 22.22
C GLU A 206 9.93 6.75 21.23
N ARG A 207 10.20 6.36 19.98
CA ARG A 207 10.67 7.27 18.93
C ARG A 207 10.01 6.97 17.61
N VAL A 208 9.79 8.03 16.83
CA VAL A 208 9.43 7.88 15.41
C VAL A 208 10.53 7.06 14.70
N GLY A 209 10.12 6.07 13.93
CA GLY A 209 11.04 5.15 13.26
C GLY A 209 11.27 3.83 13.98
N ASP A 210 10.83 3.70 15.24
CA ASP A 210 11.07 2.48 16.01
C ASP A 210 10.40 1.24 15.44
N ASN A 211 9.34 1.37 14.65
CA ASN A 211 8.76 0.25 13.92
C ASN A 211 9.76 -0.38 12.93
N TRP A 212 10.77 0.37 12.47
CA TRP A 212 11.88 -0.12 11.67
C TRP A 212 13.10 -0.47 12.54
N ARG A 213 13.47 0.37 13.52
CA ARG A 213 14.61 0.10 14.42
C ARG A 213 14.47 -1.22 15.15
N ASN A 214 13.26 -1.55 15.58
CA ASN A 214 12.98 -2.75 16.39
C ASN A 214 12.87 -4.03 15.55
N ARG A 215 13.09 -3.94 14.25
CA ARG A 215 13.22 -5.10 13.36
C ARG A 215 14.57 -5.77 13.52
N TYR A 216 14.76 -6.97 12.92
CA TYR A 216 16.02 -7.66 13.01
C TYR A 216 17.19 -6.80 12.46
N HIS A 217 18.36 -7.00 13.05
CA HIS A 217 19.51 -6.07 12.95
C HIS A 217 19.95 -5.74 11.53
N SER A 218 19.98 -6.71 10.64
CA SER A 218 20.51 -6.56 9.28
C SER A 218 19.47 -6.23 8.22
N LEU A 219 18.22 -5.91 8.61
CA LEU A 219 17.13 -5.66 7.65
C LEU A 219 17.43 -4.48 6.72
N LYS A 220 17.20 -4.70 5.44
CA LYS A 220 17.13 -3.67 4.40
C LYS A 220 15.81 -3.78 3.68
N LEU A 221 15.32 -2.66 3.14
CA LEU A 221 14.15 -2.69 2.28
C LEU A 221 14.45 -3.48 1.00
N HIS A 222 13.44 -4.14 0.47
CA HIS A 222 13.58 -4.97 -0.73
C HIS A 222 13.12 -4.26 -2.01
N ASN A 223 12.55 -3.06 -1.89
CA ASN A 223 12.25 -2.19 -3.03
C ASN A 223 13.38 -1.17 -3.19
N GLN A 224 13.66 -0.81 -4.42
CA GLN A 224 14.72 0.15 -4.71
C GLN A 224 14.34 1.55 -4.24
N THR A 225 15.33 2.30 -3.78
CA THR A 225 15.17 3.61 -3.13
C THR A 225 14.37 4.62 -3.96
N HIS A 226 14.60 4.64 -5.28
CA HIS A 226 13.92 5.59 -6.19
C HIS A 226 12.41 5.40 -6.29
N VAL A 227 11.87 4.29 -5.81
CA VAL A 227 10.42 4.02 -5.76
C VAL A 227 9.82 4.45 -4.43
N ASN A 228 10.62 4.61 -3.39
CA ASN A 228 10.20 4.63 -1.98
C ASN A 228 10.12 6.01 -1.32
N HIS A 229 10.19 7.09 -2.09
CA HIS A 229 10.13 8.44 -1.53
C HIS A 229 8.84 8.68 -0.72
N LEU A 230 8.99 9.40 0.40
CA LEU A 230 7.85 9.97 1.12
C LEU A 230 7.32 11.22 0.40
N PRO A 231 6.07 11.63 0.66
CA PRO A 231 5.54 12.86 0.08
C PRO A 231 6.40 14.09 0.41
N TYR A 232 6.60 14.98 -0.55
CA TYR A 232 7.28 16.28 -0.42
C TYR A 232 8.79 16.24 -0.19
N MET A 233 9.35 15.17 0.35
CA MET A 233 10.77 15.07 0.68
C MET A 233 11.35 13.78 0.11
N PRO A 234 11.87 13.81 -1.13
CA PRO A 234 12.52 12.63 -1.70
C PRO A 234 13.82 12.31 -0.94
N PHE A 235 14.18 11.03 -0.92
CA PHE A 235 15.46 10.61 -0.38
C PHE A 235 16.61 11.22 -1.19
N PRO A 236 17.74 11.53 -0.55
CA PRO A 236 18.93 12.00 -1.28
C PRO A 236 19.35 11.03 -2.36
N PRO A 237 19.79 11.51 -3.54
CA PRO A 237 20.24 10.64 -4.64
C PRO A 237 21.46 9.76 -4.27
N THR A 238 22.15 10.12 -3.21
CA THR A 238 23.36 9.41 -2.73
C THR A 238 23.03 8.17 -1.88
N TRP A 239 21.77 7.93 -1.58
CA TRP A 239 21.37 6.80 -0.77
C TRP A 239 21.59 5.47 -1.49
N PRO A 240 21.83 4.36 -0.74
CA PRO A 240 22.00 3.05 -1.35
C PRO A 240 20.74 2.58 -2.06
N THR A 241 20.90 1.66 -3.00
CA THR A 241 19.77 1.09 -3.78
C THR A 241 18.71 0.46 -2.88
N TYR A 242 19.13 -0.20 -1.80
CA TYR A 242 18.25 -0.78 -0.80
C TYR A 242 18.53 -0.12 0.55
N ILE A 243 17.50 0.47 1.14
CA ILE A 243 17.65 1.29 2.33
C ILE A 243 17.79 0.40 3.57
N PRO A 244 18.90 0.53 4.36
CA PRO A 244 18.99 -0.12 5.66
C PRO A 244 17.94 0.42 6.64
N LYS A 245 17.39 -0.46 7.47
CA LYS A 245 16.29 -0.10 8.37
C LYS A 245 16.57 1.08 9.30
N ASP A 246 17.79 1.15 9.85
CA ASP A 246 18.16 2.23 10.77
C ASP A 246 18.28 3.58 10.07
N LYS A 247 18.73 3.57 8.82
CA LYS A 247 18.79 4.77 7.99
C LYS A 247 17.38 5.27 7.68
N LEU A 248 16.46 4.37 7.36
CA LEU A 248 15.06 4.72 7.14
C LEU A 248 14.41 5.26 8.42
N ALA A 249 14.68 4.62 9.56
CA ALA A 249 14.17 5.04 10.86
C ALA A 249 14.61 6.47 11.19
N GLY A 250 15.89 6.78 11.00
CA GLY A 250 16.43 8.14 11.20
C GLY A 250 15.77 9.16 10.26
N TRP A 251 15.54 8.77 9.01
CA TRP A 251 14.84 9.63 8.06
C TRP A 251 13.40 9.93 8.49
N PHE A 252 12.68 8.94 9.00
CA PHE A 252 11.32 9.14 9.50
C PHE A 252 11.28 10.16 10.64
N GLU A 253 12.21 10.07 11.57
CA GLU A 253 12.32 11.02 12.68
C GLU A 253 12.60 12.43 12.17
N TYR A 254 13.56 12.56 11.23
CA TYR A 254 13.86 13.83 10.59
C TYR A 254 12.69 14.37 9.77
N TYR A 255 12.00 13.48 9.04
CA TYR A 255 10.82 13.85 8.23
C TYR A 255 9.73 14.49 9.10
N ALA A 256 9.43 13.87 10.24
CA ALA A 256 8.42 14.39 11.16
C ALA A 256 8.79 15.81 11.64
N GLU A 257 10.04 16.04 12.00
CA GLU A 257 10.52 17.34 12.41
C GLU A 257 10.54 18.36 11.25
N SER A 258 11.06 17.96 10.11
CA SER A 258 11.16 18.83 8.94
C SER A 258 9.80 19.24 8.38
N MET A 259 8.84 18.34 8.38
CA MET A 259 7.47 18.62 7.90
C MET A 259 6.59 19.23 8.99
N GLU A 260 7.15 19.51 10.16
CA GLU A 260 6.47 20.12 11.31
C GLU A 260 5.22 19.36 11.73
N LEU A 261 5.33 18.04 11.80
CA LEU A 261 4.24 17.17 12.21
C LEU A 261 4.14 17.11 13.74
N ASN A 262 2.94 17.15 14.28
CA ASN A 262 2.70 16.96 15.70
C ASN A 262 2.61 15.48 16.00
N VAL A 263 3.57 14.95 16.74
CA VAL A 263 3.64 13.54 17.08
C VAL A 263 3.79 13.39 18.59
N TRP A 264 2.94 12.56 19.18
CA TRP A 264 3.06 12.10 20.57
C TRP A 264 3.54 10.66 20.56
N THR A 265 4.80 10.45 20.93
CA THR A 265 5.36 9.12 21.17
C THR A 265 5.00 8.63 22.57
N LYS A 266 5.27 7.36 22.88
CA LYS A 266 4.92 6.73 24.19
C LYS A 266 3.45 6.96 24.56
N THR A 267 2.59 7.01 23.56
CA THR A 267 1.16 7.28 23.73
C THR A 267 0.38 6.13 23.10
N THR A 268 -0.44 5.48 23.92
CA THR A 268 -1.20 4.30 23.51
C THR A 268 -2.64 4.67 23.25
N PHE A 269 -3.13 4.32 22.08
CA PHE A 269 -4.55 4.40 21.73
C PHE A 269 -5.27 3.24 22.44
N ILE A 270 -6.22 3.55 23.31
CA ILE A 270 -6.94 2.55 24.10
C ILE A 270 -8.24 2.15 23.43
N SER A 271 -9.10 3.13 23.19
CA SER A 271 -10.44 2.89 22.64
C SER A 271 -11.03 4.18 22.09
N ALA A 272 -12.05 4.02 21.26
CA ALA A 272 -12.84 5.15 20.76
C ALA A 272 -14.29 4.76 20.54
N GLU A 273 -15.19 5.70 20.79
CA GLU A 273 -16.61 5.60 20.50
C GLU A 273 -17.05 6.80 19.67
N TYR A 274 -17.85 6.55 18.65
CA TYR A 274 -18.36 7.61 17.77
C TYR A 274 -19.64 8.22 18.32
N ASP A 275 -19.66 9.55 18.43
CA ASP A 275 -20.84 10.33 18.80
C ASP A 275 -21.56 10.79 17.52
N LYS A 276 -22.70 10.17 17.21
CA LYS A 276 -23.47 10.45 15.99
C LYS A 276 -24.05 11.87 15.99
N THR A 277 -24.32 12.43 17.15
CA THR A 277 -24.90 13.78 17.28
C THR A 277 -23.86 14.84 17.04
N GLU A 278 -22.72 14.74 17.72
CA GLU A 278 -21.61 15.69 17.57
C GLU A 278 -20.75 15.42 16.34
N LYS A 279 -20.89 14.25 15.72
CA LYS A 279 -20.09 13.80 14.56
C LYS A 279 -18.60 13.84 14.83
N ASN A 280 -18.22 13.34 15.99
CA ASN A 280 -16.82 13.19 16.42
C ASN A 280 -16.64 11.93 17.25
N TRP A 281 -15.41 11.65 17.57
CA TRP A 281 -15.03 10.51 18.38
C TRP A 281 -14.77 10.94 19.83
N ASN A 282 -15.07 10.05 20.79
CA ASN A 282 -14.52 10.11 22.14
C ASN A 282 -13.36 9.10 22.19
N VAL A 283 -12.14 9.61 22.19
CA VAL A 283 -10.93 8.78 22.18
C VAL A 283 -10.29 8.78 23.56
N LYS A 284 -9.92 7.60 24.04
CA LYS A 284 -9.12 7.43 25.24
C LYS A 284 -7.70 7.09 24.85
N LEU A 285 -6.74 7.93 25.29
CA LEU A 285 -5.31 7.73 25.13
C LEU A 285 -4.65 7.51 26.49
N LYS A 286 -3.62 6.66 26.54
CA LYS A 286 -2.75 6.52 27.69
C LYS A 286 -1.42 7.20 27.38
N LEU A 287 -1.06 8.20 28.19
CA LEU A 287 0.15 9.00 27.98
C LEU A 287 1.38 8.33 28.60
N SER A 288 2.57 8.90 28.30
CA SER A 288 3.85 8.38 28.77
C SER A 288 3.99 8.32 30.29
N ASP A 289 3.30 9.21 31.02
CA ASP A 289 3.29 9.25 32.50
C ASP A 289 2.24 8.31 33.12
N GLY A 290 1.50 7.56 32.31
CA GLY A 290 0.44 6.66 32.74
C GLY A 290 -0.93 7.32 32.90
N ASN A 291 -1.03 8.64 32.75
CA ASN A 291 -2.30 9.35 32.80
C ASN A 291 -3.10 9.11 31.51
N GLU A 292 -4.42 9.23 31.61
CA GLU A 292 -5.32 9.15 30.48
C GLU A 292 -5.62 10.55 29.93
N ARG A 293 -5.74 10.65 28.62
CA ARG A 293 -6.25 11.84 27.94
C ARG A 293 -7.45 11.46 27.09
N ILE A 294 -8.52 12.22 27.22
CA ILE A 294 -9.71 12.11 26.36
C ILE A 294 -9.61 13.17 25.27
N MET A 295 -9.77 12.76 24.00
CA MET A 295 -9.78 13.65 22.85
C MET A 295 -11.05 13.42 22.02
N LYS A 296 -11.46 14.46 21.30
CA LYS A 296 -12.67 14.43 20.47
C LYS A 296 -12.37 14.84 19.01
N PRO A 297 -11.53 14.08 18.30
CA PRO A 297 -11.30 14.36 16.89
C PRO A 297 -12.52 14.01 16.04
N LYS A 298 -12.67 14.66 14.90
CA LYS A 298 -13.71 14.32 13.91
C LYS A 298 -13.37 13.07 13.13
N HIS A 299 -12.08 12.84 12.89
CA HIS A 299 -11.60 11.71 12.11
C HIS A 299 -10.50 10.96 12.85
N ILE A 300 -10.50 9.64 12.69
CA ILE A 300 -9.41 8.77 13.10
C ILE A 300 -8.89 8.05 11.86
N VAL A 301 -7.57 8.12 11.64
CA VAL A 301 -6.89 7.37 10.59
C VAL A 301 -6.06 6.27 11.25
N MET A 302 -6.43 5.02 11.01
CA MET A 302 -5.67 3.87 11.48
C MET A 302 -4.52 3.60 10.50
N ALA A 303 -3.31 3.87 10.95
CA ALA A 303 -2.09 3.75 10.14
C ALA A 303 -1.10 2.75 10.77
N VAL A 304 -1.63 1.62 11.23
CA VAL A 304 -0.88 0.61 12.00
C VAL A 304 -0.25 -0.49 11.12
N GLY A 305 -0.42 -0.40 9.80
CA GLY A 305 0.12 -1.39 8.86
C GLY A 305 -0.83 -2.56 8.61
N VAL A 306 -0.60 -3.29 7.52
CA VAL A 306 -1.41 -4.47 7.15
C VAL A 306 -1.09 -5.70 8.02
N SER A 307 0.08 -5.72 8.65
CA SER A 307 0.61 -6.87 9.41
C SER A 307 0.99 -6.45 10.83
N SER A 308 0.06 -5.81 11.55
CA SER A 308 0.35 -5.19 12.86
C SER A 308 0.14 -6.13 14.05
N VAL A 309 -0.70 -7.13 13.93
CA VAL A 309 -1.00 -8.07 15.03
C VAL A 309 -0.43 -9.45 14.70
N PRO A 310 0.57 -9.93 15.47
CA PRO A 310 1.12 -11.27 15.27
C PRO A 310 0.07 -12.35 15.43
N ASN A 311 0.06 -13.32 14.52
CA ASN A 311 -0.77 -14.49 14.66
C ASN A 311 -0.05 -15.49 15.58
N ARG A 312 -0.47 -15.53 16.84
CA ARG A 312 0.09 -16.41 17.88
C ARG A 312 -0.71 -17.70 18.04
N THR A 313 -1.47 -18.08 17.03
CA THR A 313 -2.23 -19.34 17.04
C THR A 313 -1.29 -20.50 17.27
N LYS A 314 -1.64 -21.38 18.20
CA LYS A 314 -0.85 -22.56 18.56
C LYS A 314 -0.80 -23.53 17.38
N ILE A 315 0.39 -24.10 17.15
CA ILE A 315 0.59 -25.17 16.19
C ILE A 315 0.04 -26.46 16.81
N PRO A 316 -0.84 -27.21 16.12
CA PRO A 316 -1.43 -28.43 16.67
C PRO A 316 -0.38 -29.43 17.13
N GLY A 317 -0.51 -29.90 18.35
CA GLY A 317 0.37 -30.91 18.94
C GLY A 317 1.65 -30.39 19.56
N MET A 318 1.97 -29.10 19.37
CA MET A 318 3.21 -28.51 19.89
C MET A 318 3.29 -28.51 21.43
N ASP A 319 2.17 -28.62 22.14
CA ASP A 319 2.13 -28.68 23.60
C ASP A 319 2.95 -29.86 24.18
N GLY A 320 3.19 -30.91 23.39
CA GLY A 320 4.05 -32.02 23.75
C GLY A 320 5.52 -31.67 23.89
N TYR A 321 5.96 -30.60 23.24
CA TYR A 321 7.33 -30.12 23.35
C TYR A 321 7.50 -29.28 24.62
N LYS A 322 8.54 -29.59 25.39
CA LYS A 322 8.80 -28.93 26.70
C LYS A 322 9.96 -27.93 26.64
N GLY A 323 10.58 -27.76 25.50
CA GLY A 323 11.64 -26.78 25.30
C GLY A 323 11.11 -25.38 25.05
N LYS A 324 12.01 -24.49 24.69
CA LYS A 324 11.70 -23.07 24.45
C LYS A 324 10.99 -22.86 23.12
N VAL A 325 9.88 -22.14 23.13
CA VAL A 325 9.12 -21.70 21.95
C VAL A 325 8.99 -20.18 21.97
N ILE A 326 9.36 -19.53 20.89
CA ILE A 326 9.19 -18.07 20.75
C ILE A 326 8.49 -17.75 19.42
N HIS A 327 7.80 -16.63 19.38
CA HIS A 327 7.27 -16.10 18.11
C HIS A 327 8.38 -15.28 17.41
N SER A 328 8.34 -15.22 16.05
CA SER A 328 9.33 -14.45 15.27
C SER A 328 9.43 -12.98 15.66
N THR A 329 8.34 -12.38 16.14
CA THR A 329 8.35 -10.99 16.66
C THR A 329 9.18 -10.81 17.92
N ASP A 330 9.39 -11.88 18.68
CA ASP A 330 10.19 -11.87 19.92
C ASP A 330 11.64 -12.32 19.67
N TYR A 331 11.95 -12.67 18.44
CA TYR A 331 13.30 -13.04 18.03
C TYR A 331 14.13 -11.78 17.81
N SER A 332 15.29 -11.68 18.48
CA SER A 332 16.18 -10.52 18.39
C SER A 332 17.50 -10.82 17.70
N ASN A 333 18.17 -11.89 18.07
CA ASN A 333 19.45 -12.28 17.49
C ASN A 333 19.74 -13.77 17.68
N ALA A 334 20.73 -14.27 16.95
CA ALA A 334 21.10 -15.69 16.92
C ALA A 334 22.26 -16.05 17.84
N ARG A 335 22.83 -15.11 18.60
CA ARG A 335 24.10 -15.30 19.32
C ARG A 335 24.08 -16.46 20.30
N ASP A 336 22.94 -16.70 20.97
CA ASP A 336 22.81 -17.72 22.02
C ASP A 336 22.57 -19.12 21.46
N TYR A 337 22.45 -19.26 20.12
CA TYR A 337 22.01 -20.51 19.50
C TYR A 337 23.09 -21.18 18.63
N LYS A 338 24.35 -20.71 18.72
CA LYS A 338 25.47 -21.36 18.03
C LYS A 338 25.58 -22.83 18.43
N GLY A 339 25.59 -23.71 17.44
CA GLY A 339 25.63 -25.17 17.65
C GLY A 339 24.31 -25.78 18.11
N LYS A 340 23.28 -24.97 18.32
CA LYS A 340 21.97 -25.44 18.74
C LYS A 340 21.09 -25.87 17.57
N ASN A 341 20.18 -26.78 17.85
CA ASN A 341 19.18 -27.25 16.87
C ASN A 341 17.94 -26.38 16.96
N VAL A 342 17.62 -25.67 15.88
CA VAL A 342 16.49 -24.74 15.82
C VAL A 342 15.53 -25.16 14.73
N LEU A 343 14.25 -25.17 15.07
CA LEU A 343 13.16 -25.46 14.15
C LEU A 343 12.34 -24.17 13.94
N VAL A 344 12.24 -23.72 12.69
CA VAL A 344 11.50 -22.50 12.33
C VAL A 344 10.24 -22.90 11.57
N PHE A 345 9.06 -22.52 12.10
CA PHE A 345 7.76 -22.83 11.49
C PHE A 345 7.30 -21.68 10.63
N GLY A 346 7.11 -21.94 9.34
CA GLY A 346 6.67 -21.00 8.34
C GLY A 346 7.66 -20.86 7.19
N THR A 347 7.19 -20.35 6.07
CA THR A 347 8.01 -20.14 4.86
C THR A 347 7.74 -18.79 4.19
N GLY A 348 7.25 -17.81 4.95
CA GLY A 348 7.18 -16.42 4.52
C GLY A 348 8.49 -15.69 4.77
N THR A 349 8.48 -14.38 4.62
CA THR A 349 9.65 -13.52 4.79
C THR A 349 10.29 -13.65 6.16
N SER A 350 9.49 -13.56 7.24
CA SER A 350 10.00 -13.62 8.61
C SER A 350 10.69 -14.96 8.91
N ALA A 351 10.11 -16.07 8.45
CA ALA A 351 10.68 -17.39 8.67
C ALA A 351 12.03 -17.54 7.96
N HIS A 352 12.12 -17.11 6.71
CA HIS A 352 13.36 -17.15 5.95
C HIS A 352 14.46 -16.28 6.57
N ASP A 353 14.11 -15.09 7.01
CA ASP A 353 15.05 -14.16 7.62
C ASP A 353 15.60 -14.70 8.94
N VAL A 354 14.74 -15.24 9.79
CA VAL A 354 15.14 -15.86 11.06
C VAL A 354 16.03 -17.08 10.80
N ALA A 355 15.65 -17.93 9.86
CA ALA A 355 16.42 -19.13 9.51
C ALA A 355 17.81 -18.78 9.00
N GLN A 356 17.91 -17.78 8.14
CA GLN A 356 19.19 -17.31 7.60
C GLN A 356 20.10 -16.74 8.68
N ASP A 357 19.55 -15.89 9.54
CA ASP A 357 20.31 -15.27 10.64
C ASP A 357 20.85 -16.35 11.60
N LEU A 358 20.02 -17.31 11.97
CA LEU A 358 20.43 -18.43 12.81
C LEU A 358 21.54 -19.27 12.17
N TYR A 359 21.39 -19.59 10.89
CA TYR A 359 22.39 -20.38 10.16
C TYR A 359 23.75 -19.65 10.09
N VAL A 360 23.74 -18.36 9.74
CA VAL A 360 24.94 -17.55 9.63
C VAL A 360 25.70 -17.49 10.95
N HIS A 361 24.99 -17.53 12.08
CA HIS A 361 25.59 -17.51 13.42
C HIS A 361 25.90 -18.93 13.98
N GLY A 362 25.82 -19.94 13.14
CA GLY A 362 26.28 -21.29 13.47
C GLY A 362 25.26 -22.24 14.07
N ALA A 363 23.98 -21.89 14.06
CA ALA A 363 22.92 -22.82 14.48
C ALA A 363 22.66 -23.88 13.39
N ASN A 364 22.13 -25.03 13.81
CA ASN A 364 21.61 -26.07 12.92
C ASN A 364 20.13 -25.82 12.70
N VAL A 365 19.76 -25.36 11.50
CA VAL A 365 18.39 -24.86 11.23
C VAL A 365 17.62 -25.78 10.31
N LYS A 366 16.39 -26.07 10.70
CA LYS A 366 15.37 -26.69 9.85
C LYS A 366 14.19 -25.74 9.73
N ILE A 367 13.65 -25.60 8.53
CA ILE A 367 12.45 -24.80 8.27
C ILE A 367 11.27 -25.76 8.00
N VAL A 368 10.11 -25.47 8.60
CA VAL A 368 8.91 -26.30 8.46
C VAL A 368 7.92 -25.60 7.57
N GLN A 369 7.58 -26.25 6.47
CA GLN A 369 6.62 -25.75 5.50
C GLN A 369 5.26 -26.43 5.67
N ARG A 370 4.22 -25.63 5.88
CA ARG A 370 2.84 -26.09 5.96
C ARG A 370 2.10 -25.94 4.63
N SER A 371 2.33 -24.82 3.97
CA SER A 371 1.68 -24.46 2.69
C SER A 371 2.73 -24.04 1.68
N PRO A 372 2.47 -24.23 0.38
CA PRO A 372 3.38 -23.71 -0.65
C PRO A 372 3.60 -22.20 -0.52
N SER A 373 4.79 -21.75 -0.91
CA SER A 373 5.16 -20.34 -0.90
C SER A 373 5.71 -19.92 -2.24
N MET A 374 5.62 -18.63 -2.54
CA MET A 374 6.27 -18.04 -3.69
C MET A 374 7.65 -17.54 -3.29
N VAL A 375 8.67 -17.92 -4.06
CA VAL A 375 10.04 -17.44 -3.90
C VAL A 375 10.44 -16.68 -5.15
N VAL A 376 11.01 -15.49 -4.95
CA VAL A 376 11.43 -14.61 -6.03
C VAL A 376 12.79 -14.03 -5.67
N ASN A 377 13.78 -14.09 -6.57
CA ASN A 377 15.02 -13.37 -6.33
C ASN A 377 14.76 -11.88 -6.22
N VAL A 378 15.40 -11.22 -5.24
CA VAL A 378 15.21 -9.78 -5.01
C VAL A 378 15.59 -8.97 -6.25
N GLU A 379 16.63 -9.40 -6.99
CA GLU A 379 17.05 -8.81 -8.27
C GLU A 379 17.27 -9.90 -9.33
N PRO A 380 16.83 -9.65 -10.57
CA PRO A 380 15.96 -8.55 -11.00
C PRO A 380 14.46 -8.82 -10.77
N SER A 381 14.10 -10.05 -10.41
CA SER A 381 12.73 -10.58 -10.50
C SER A 381 11.72 -9.81 -9.65
N ALA A 382 12.04 -9.54 -8.38
CA ALA A 382 11.13 -8.80 -7.49
C ALA A 382 11.00 -7.32 -7.87
N GLN A 383 11.92 -6.78 -8.67
CA GLN A 383 11.89 -5.37 -9.10
C GLN A 383 11.12 -5.15 -10.41
N LEU A 384 10.75 -6.20 -11.12
CA LEU A 384 10.05 -6.08 -12.40
C LEU A 384 8.75 -5.27 -12.32
N PRO A 385 7.91 -5.38 -11.26
CA PRO A 385 6.71 -4.57 -11.14
C PRO A 385 6.96 -3.06 -11.08
N TYR A 386 8.19 -2.64 -10.75
CA TYR A 386 8.57 -1.23 -10.58
C TYR A 386 9.34 -0.66 -11.78
N GLN A 387 9.43 -1.39 -12.90
CA GLN A 387 10.16 -0.94 -14.10
C GLN A 387 9.65 0.38 -14.66
N LEU A 388 8.37 0.69 -14.47
CA LEU A 388 7.79 1.97 -14.86
C LEU A 388 8.61 3.16 -14.35
N TYR A 389 9.11 3.07 -13.12
CA TYR A 389 9.88 4.15 -12.48
C TYR A 389 11.28 4.34 -13.09
N ARG A 390 11.65 3.52 -14.08
CA ARG A 390 12.91 3.63 -14.84
C ARG A 390 12.69 3.94 -16.32
N GLU A 391 11.45 4.22 -16.73
CA GLU A 391 11.12 4.48 -18.15
C GLU A 391 11.46 5.91 -18.59
N GLY A 392 11.74 6.83 -17.67
CA GLY A 392 12.09 8.22 -17.96
C GLY A 392 11.20 9.28 -17.32
N PRO A 393 9.86 9.09 -17.20
CA PRO A 393 9.03 10.08 -16.51
C PRO A 393 9.46 10.28 -15.06
N ASN A 394 9.19 11.48 -14.51
CA ASN A 394 9.47 11.76 -13.10
C ASN A 394 8.55 10.96 -12.16
N THR A 395 8.84 11.00 -10.86
CA THR A 395 8.11 10.22 -9.86
C THR A 395 6.61 10.54 -9.86
N ASP A 396 6.22 11.80 -9.95
CA ASP A 396 4.80 12.19 -9.94
C ASP A 396 4.04 11.62 -11.14
N ASP A 397 4.65 11.65 -12.32
CA ASP A 397 4.07 11.07 -13.52
C ASP A 397 4.00 9.55 -13.43
N CYS A 398 5.04 8.92 -12.92
CA CYS A 398 5.05 7.47 -12.68
C CYS A 398 3.97 7.06 -11.68
N ASP A 399 3.75 7.84 -10.63
CA ASP A 399 2.69 7.58 -9.65
C ASP A 399 1.30 7.61 -10.31
N LEU A 400 1.06 8.61 -11.15
CA LEU A 400 -0.21 8.73 -11.87
C LEU A 400 -0.41 7.56 -12.85
N ILE A 401 0.62 7.20 -13.60
CA ILE A 401 0.58 6.07 -14.53
C ILE A 401 0.34 4.76 -13.77
N THR A 402 0.98 4.59 -12.62
CA THR A 402 0.79 3.39 -11.77
C THR A 402 -0.68 3.18 -11.42
N ILE A 403 -1.37 4.23 -11.00
CA ILE A 403 -2.79 4.11 -10.62
C ILE A 403 -3.74 4.08 -11.82
N SER A 404 -3.24 4.28 -13.02
CA SER A 404 -4.06 4.24 -14.24
C SER A 404 -4.41 2.83 -14.70
N SER A 405 -3.73 1.80 -14.20
CA SER A 405 -4.02 0.41 -14.56
C SER A 405 -5.18 -0.14 -13.75
N PRO A 406 -6.32 -0.46 -14.38
CA PRO A 406 -7.43 -1.09 -13.69
C PRO A 406 -7.06 -2.51 -13.24
N LEU A 407 -7.79 -3.05 -12.26
CA LEU A 407 -7.48 -4.35 -11.66
C LEU A 407 -7.32 -5.47 -12.70
N LYS A 408 -8.22 -5.56 -13.67
CA LYS A 408 -8.15 -6.62 -14.71
C LYS A 408 -6.92 -6.50 -15.59
N VAL A 409 -6.49 -5.28 -15.89
CA VAL A 409 -5.26 -5.00 -16.64
C VAL A 409 -4.04 -5.31 -15.78
N LEU A 410 -4.08 -4.91 -14.52
CA LEU A 410 -3.02 -5.19 -13.56
C LEU A 410 -2.81 -6.68 -13.35
N LYS A 411 -3.88 -7.47 -13.26
CA LYS A 411 -3.81 -8.93 -13.21
C LYS A 411 -3.06 -9.50 -14.41
N LYS A 412 -3.39 -9.05 -15.60
CA LYS A 412 -2.72 -9.50 -16.82
C LYS A 412 -1.23 -9.15 -16.81
N THR A 413 -0.89 -7.93 -16.41
CA THR A 413 0.50 -7.49 -16.25
C THR A 413 1.26 -8.43 -15.33
N HIS A 414 0.70 -8.72 -14.16
CA HIS A 414 1.36 -9.58 -13.17
C HIS A 414 1.42 -11.04 -13.57
N GLN A 415 0.46 -11.54 -14.35
CA GLN A 415 0.56 -12.87 -14.94
C GLN A 415 1.77 -12.96 -15.90
N LEU A 416 1.95 -11.95 -16.74
CA LEU A 416 3.09 -11.88 -17.67
C LEU A 416 4.42 -11.76 -16.89
N LEU A 417 4.47 -10.91 -15.87
CA LEU A 417 5.66 -10.75 -15.04
C LEU A 417 6.00 -12.04 -14.27
N THR A 418 4.99 -12.76 -13.78
CA THR A 418 5.19 -14.03 -13.07
C THR A 418 5.83 -15.08 -14.00
N GLU A 419 5.37 -15.19 -15.23
CA GLU A 419 5.98 -16.10 -16.20
C GLU A 419 7.45 -15.71 -16.48
N LYS A 420 7.73 -14.42 -16.59
CA LYS A 420 9.09 -13.93 -16.78
C LYS A 420 9.99 -14.24 -15.59
N THR A 421 9.49 -14.07 -14.35
CA THR A 421 10.28 -14.39 -13.15
C THR A 421 10.55 -15.88 -13.03
N LYS A 422 9.62 -16.75 -13.43
CA LYS A 422 9.85 -18.19 -13.47
C LYS A 422 11.02 -18.56 -14.40
N GLU A 423 11.12 -17.90 -15.54
CA GLU A 423 12.25 -18.10 -16.45
C GLU A 423 13.58 -17.62 -15.85
N ILE A 424 13.60 -16.40 -15.32
CA ILE A 424 14.79 -15.79 -14.76
C ILE A 424 15.31 -16.59 -13.57
N ASP A 425 14.41 -17.02 -12.67
CA ASP A 425 14.76 -17.70 -11.43
C ASP A 425 14.73 -19.23 -11.55
N LYS A 426 14.62 -19.77 -12.76
CA LYS A 426 14.43 -21.19 -13.01
C LYS A 426 15.42 -22.09 -12.27
N SER A 427 16.70 -21.75 -12.30
CA SER A 427 17.74 -22.53 -11.64
C SER A 427 17.48 -22.67 -10.13
N LEU A 428 17.14 -21.57 -9.45
CA LEU A 428 16.82 -21.59 -8.03
C LEU A 428 15.54 -22.38 -7.76
N LEU A 429 14.49 -22.13 -8.54
CA LEU A 429 13.18 -22.76 -8.36
C LEU A 429 13.28 -24.28 -8.53
N ASP A 430 14.00 -24.76 -9.55
CA ASP A 430 14.21 -26.19 -9.77
C ASP A 430 14.95 -26.85 -8.60
N LYS A 431 15.99 -26.19 -8.07
CA LYS A 431 16.74 -26.69 -6.91
C LYS A 431 15.89 -26.76 -5.64
N LEU A 432 15.02 -25.76 -5.44
CA LEU A 432 14.11 -25.76 -4.30
C LEU A 432 13.13 -26.94 -4.37
N GLU A 433 12.56 -27.21 -5.52
CA GLU A 433 11.69 -28.37 -5.71
C GLU A 433 12.43 -29.69 -5.48
N GLU A 434 13.68 -29.80 -5.93
CA GLU A 434 14.53 -30.97 -5.71
C GLU A 434 14.71 -31.32 -4.23
N VAL A 435 14.83 -30.29 -3.36
CA VAL A 435 15.00 -30.51 -1.92
C VAL A 435 13.69 -30.67 -1.16
N GLY A 436 12.56 -30.65 -1.88
CA GLY A 436 11.23 -30.86 -1.28
C GLY A 436 10.52 -29.58 -0.86
N PHE A 437 11.04 -28.40 -1.21
CA PHE A 437 10.33 -27.15 -0.97
C PHE A 437 9.19 -26.98 -1.99
N ARG A 438 7.98 -26.75 -1.50
CA ARG A 438 6.80 -26.59 -2.37
C ARG A 438 6.61 -25.15 -2.77
N LEU A 439 6.51 -24.90 -4.08
CA LEU A 439 6.35 -23.58 -4.67
C LEU A 439 4.93 -23.34 -5.17
N GLU A 440 4.51 -22.07 -5.14
CA GLU A 440 3.29 -21.59 -5.79
C GLU A 440 3.54 -20.21 -6.39
N TYR A 441 2.60 -19.69 -7.17
CA TYR A 441 2.79 -18.45 -7.92
C TYR A 441 1.61 -17.49 -7.79
N GLY A 442 0.82 -17.67 -6.73
CA GLY A 442 -0.36 -16.85 -6.47
C GLY A 442 -1.60 -17.33 -7.19
N GLU A 443 -2.74 -16.83 -6.77
CA GLU A 443 -4.03 -17.13 -7.38
C GLU A 443 -4.04 -16.63 -8.83
N GLU A 444 -4.53 -17.46 -9.74
CA GLU A 444 -4.54 -17.15 -11.18
C GLU A 444 -3.15 -16.82 -11.75
N ASN A 445 -2.08 -17.30 -11.14
CA ASN A 445 -0.69 -17.04 -11.57
C ASN A 445 -0.33 -15.53 -11.55
N THR A 446 -0.89 -14.78 -10.62
CA THR A 446 -0.69 -13.32 -10.53
C THR A 446 0.54 -12.90 -9.74
N GLY A 447 1.18 -13.82 -9.02
CA GLY A 447 2.46 -13.58 -8.39
C GLY A 447 2.41 -12.89 -7.03
N TRP A 448 3.59 -12.40 -6.60
CA TRP A 448 3.79 -11.95 -5.23
C TRP A 448 3.01 -10.66 -4.88
N GLN A 449 2.86 -9.73 -5.85
CA GLN A 449 2.20 -8.46 -5.55
C GLN A 449 0.71 -8.68 -5.26
N PHE A 450 0.05 -9.58 -5.97
CA PHE A 450 -1.34 -9.94 -5.67
C PHE A 450 -1.47 -10.72 -4.36
N LYS A 451 -0.47 -11.52 -4.01
CA LYS A 451 -0.43 -12.16 -2.68
C LYS A 451 -0.35 -11.10 -1.57
N TYR A 452 0.46 -10.07 -1.78
CA TYR A 452 0.53 -8.92 -0.86
C TYR A 452 -0.81 -8.19 -0.79
N LEU A 453 -1.43 -7.85 -1.91
CA LEU A 453 -2.68 -7.09 -1.97
C LEU A 453 -3.89 -7.88 -1.43
N THR A 454 -3.84 -9.20 -1.46
CA THR A 454 -4.95 -10.04 -1.00
C THR A 454 -4.75 -10.62 0.40
N ARG A 455 -3.52 -10.96 0.76
CA ARG A 455 -3.19 -11.65 2.02
C ARG A 455 -2.13 -10.96 2.87
N GLY A 456 -1.49 -9.92 2.37
CA GLY A 456 -0.41 -9.21 3.07
C GLY A 456 0.93 -9.95 3.11
N GLY A 457 1.07 -11.09 2.44
CA GLY A 457 2.30 -11.88 2.45
C GLY A 457 2.14 -13.24 1.79
N GLY A 458 2.97 -14.20 2.17
CA GLY A 458 2.98 -15.57 1.60
C GLY A 458 4.02 -15.74 0.50
N TYR A 459 5.01 -14.88 0.46
CA TYR A 459 6.13 -14.90 -0.46
C TYR A 459 7.43 -14.57 0.27
N TYR A 460 8.54 -14.85 -0.40
CA TYR A 460 9.86 -14.47 0.06
C TYR A 460 10.67 -13.86 -1.09
N PHE A 461 11.25 -12.70 -0.87
CA PHE A 461 12.26 -12.12 -1.78
C PHE A 461 13.62 -12.64 -1.36
N ASN A 462 14.17 -13.56 -2.16
CA ASN A 462 15.41 -14.23 -1.81
C ASN A 462 16.58 -13.26 -1.77
N VAL A 463 17.17 -13.15 -0.58
CA VAL A 463 18.42 -12.45 -0.30
C VAL A 463 19.44 -13.40 0.35
N GLY A 464 19.31 -14.69 0.10
CA GLY A 464 20.25 -15.71 0.54
C GLY A 464 19.67 -16.94 1.21
N ALA A 465 18.52 -16.83 1.90
CA ALA A 465 17.95 -17.96 2.63
C ALA A 465 17.53 -19.10 1.71
N SER A 466 16.92 -18.79 0.56
CA SER A 466 16.50 -19.82 -0.39
C SER A 466 17.70 -20.54 -1.02
N ASP A 467 18.81 -19.84 -1.22
CA ASP A 467 20.05 -20.48 -1.70
C ASP A 467 20.57 -21.49 -0.67
N LEU A 468 20.51 -21.16 0.61
CA LEU A 468 20.90 -22.07 1.69
C LEU A 468 19.98 -23.30 1.76
N ILE A 469 18.70 -23.13 1.51
CA ILE A 469 17.73 -24.22 1.44
C ILE A 469 18.03 -25.11 0.22
N ALA A 470 18.23 -24.50 -0.94
CA ALA A 470 18.54 -25.20 -2.19
C ALA A 470 19.84 -26.01 -2.09
N GLU A 471 20.84 -25.52 -1.33
CA GLU A 471 22.13 -26.18 -1.07
C GLU A 471 22.07 -27.19 0.10
N ARG A 472 20.90 -27.40 0.69
CA ARG A 472 20.67 -28.30 1.84
C ARG A 472 21.40 -27.89 3.13
N LYS A 473 21.82 -26.62 3.22
CA LYS A 473 22.45 -26.05 4.43
C LYS A 473 21.39 -25.71 5.49
N ILE A 474 20.22 -25.26 5.04
CA ILE A 474 19.00 -25.18 5.85
C ILE A 474 18.07 -26.27 5.29
N LYS A 475 17.67 -27.22 6.11
CA LYS A 475 16.82 -28.30 5.66
C LYS A 475 15.36 -27.90 5.71
N VAL A 476 14.58 -28.29 4.70
CA VAL A 476 13.13 -28.12 4.68
C VAL A 476 12.42 -29.39 5.11
N ILE A 477 11.44 -29.25 5.99
CA ILE A 477 10.58 -30.31 6.45
C ILE A 477 9.13 -29.91 6.13
N GLN A 478 8.35 -30.86 5.58
CA GLN A 478 6.91 -30.62 5.44
C GLN A 478 6.21 -30.87 6.77
N PHE A 479 5.31 -29.96 7.18
CA PHE A 479 4.57 -30.10 8.43
C PHE A 479 3.82 -31.42 8.51
N SER A 480 3.24 -31.88 7.40
CA SER A 480 2.51 -33.15 7.31
C SER A 480 3.38 -34.37 7.59
N ASP A 481 4.71 -34.26 7.56
CA ASP A 481 5.64 -35.36 7.83
C ASP A 481 6.02 -35.43 9.32
N ILE A 482 5.60 -34.47 10.13
CA ILE A 482 5.76 -34.52 11.59
C ILE A 482 4.56 -35.28 12.16
N ILE A 483 4.82 -36.44 12.79
CA ILE A 483 3.74 -37.26 13.37
C ILE A 483 3.52 -36.97 14.85
N ASN A 484 4.53 -36.44 15.54
CA ASN A 484 4.43 -36.20 16.98
C ASN A 484 5.45 -35.13 17.45
N PHE A 485 5.01 -34.31 18.42
CA PHE A 485 5.89 -33.47 19.20
C PHE A 485 6.09 -34.16 20.55
N ASN A 486 7.34 -34.44 20.90
CA ASN A 486 7.70 -35.01 22.19
C ASN A 486 8.42 -33.97 23.06
N ALA A 487 8.77 -34.31 24.29
CA ALA A 487 9.35 -33.38 25.25
C ALA A 487 10.64 -32.71 24.74
N SER A 488 11.43 -33.39 23.92
CA SER A 488 12.74 -32.91 23.44
C SER A 488 12.77 -32.48 21.98
N GLY A 489 11.69 -32.68 21.22
CA GLY A 489 11.69 -32.32 19.80
C GLY A 489 10.53 -32.88 18.99
N ILE A 490 10.84 -33.42 17.82
CA ILE A 490 9.85 -33.95 16.87
C ILE A 490 10.17 -35.34 16.41
N GLU A 491 9.13 -36.10 16.09
CA GLU A 491 9.21 -37.41 15.45
C GLU A 491 8.61 -37.33 14.04
N MET A 492 9.35 -37.81 13.05
CA MET A 492 8.98 -37.80 11.64
C MET A 492 8.33 -39.10 11.22
N LYS A 493 7.52 -39.06 10.16
CA LYS A 493 6.94 -40.25 9.51
C LYS A 493 8.00 -41.30 9.10
N SER A 494 9.20 -40.84 8.77
CA SER A 494 10.35 -41.68 8.44
C SER A 494 10.88 -42.49 9.61
N GLY A 495 10.44 -42.21 10.84
CA GLY A 495 10.96 -42.76 12.06
C GLY A 495 12.10 -41.95 12.69
N ASP A 496 12.60 -40.95 12.00
CA ASP A 496 13.63 -40.04 12.54
C ASP A 496 13.08 -39.24 13.70
N ASN A 497 13.93 -39.09 14.74
CA ASN A 497 13.67 -38.20 15.88
C ASN A 497 14.70 -37.09 15.90
N PHE A 498 14.24 -35.85 16.01
CA PHE A 498 15.12 -34.71 16.11
C PHE A 498 14.97 -34.03 17.46
N ASN A 499 16.08 -33.87 18.17
CA ASN A 499 16.15 -33.06 19.38
C ASN A 499 16.26 -31.59 18.97
N ILE A 500 15.39 -30.75 19.53
CA ILE A 500 15.30 -29.34 19.19
C ILE A 500 15.52 -28.49 20.46
N ASP A 501 16.40 -27.52 20.35
CA ASP A 501 16.73 -26.59 21.46
C ASP A 501 15.82 -25.37 21.47
N LEU A 502 15.32 -24.96 20.30
CA LEU A 502 14.44 -23.80 20.16
C LEU A 502 13.47 -24.03 18.98
N MET A 503 12.22 -23.70 19.21
CA MET A 503 11.21 -23.60 18.14
C MET A 503 10.82 -22.12 17.98
N VAL A 504 10.87 -21.63 16.75
CA VAL A 504 10.45 -20.27 16.39
C VAL A 504 9.21 -20.38 15.52
N THR A 505 8.12 -19.76 15.94
CA THR A 505 6.90 -19.73 15.13
C THR A 505 6.83 -18.43 14.33
N ALA A 506 6.79 -18.55 13.00
CA ALA A 506 6.68 -17.42 12.08
C ALA A 506 5.39 -17.62 11.26
N THR A 507 4.26 -17.67 11.95
CA THR A 507 2.96 -18.06 11.42
C THR A 507 2.14 -16.89 10.87
N GLY A 508 2.78 -15.75 10.63
CA GLY A 508 2.17 -14.58 10.01
C GLY A 508 1.45 -13.67 10.99
N TYR A 509 0.59 -12.83 10.44
CA TYR A 509 -0.11 -11.77 11.16
C TYR A 509 -1.61 -11.88 10.92
N LYS A 510 -2.39 -11.35 11.87
CA LYS A 510 -3.84 -11.21 11.75
C LYS A 510 -4.15 -9.94 10.97
N GLY A 511 -5.29 -9.92 10.28
CA GLY A 511 -5.78 -8.76 9.55
C GLY A 511 -6.14 -7.58 10.47
N GLN A 512 -6.34 -6.42 9.88
CA GLN A 512 -6.67 -5.19 10.62
C GLN A 512 -8.01 -5.26 11.36
N GLU A 513 -8.91 -6.16 10.97
CA GLU A 513 -10.18 -6.40 11.64
C GLU A 513 -10.03 -6.66 13.14
N TYR A 514 -8.96 -7.34 13.53
CA TYR A 514 -8.66 -7.58 14.96
C TYR A 514 -8.34 -6.30 15.71
N VAL A 515 -7.63 -5.39 15.07
CA VAL A 515 -7.31 -4.06 15.63
C VAL A 515 -8.59 -3.25 15.78
N VAL A 516 -9.47 -3.31 14.79
CA VAL A 516 -10.76 -2.60 14.84
C VAL A 516 -11.63 -3.12 15.98
N GLU A 517 -11.73 -4.44 16.13
CA GLU A 517 -12.52 -5.02 17.22
C GLU A 517 -11.99 -4.57 18.60
N GLU A 518 -10.68 -4.60 18.79
CA GLU A 518 -10.04 -4.20 20.04
C GLU A 518 -10.33 -2.75 20.41
N PHE A 519 -10.24 -1.83 19.45
CA PHE A 519 -10.32 -0.40 19.70
C PHE A 519 -11.72 0.20 19.54
N PHE A 520 -12.54 -0.37 18.67
CA PHE A 520 -13.84 0.21 18.31
C PHE A 520 -15.03 -0.71 18.62
N GLY A 521 -14.79 -1.99 18.89
CA GLY A 521 -15.83 -2.94 19.23
C GLY A 521 -16.39 -3.70 18.03
N LYS A 522 -17.15 -4.76 18.32
CA LYS A 522 -17.71 -5.67 17.30
C LYS A 522 -18.68 -5.00 16.33
N SER A 523 -19.48 -4.04 16.81
CA SER A 523 -20.47 -3.38 15.97
C SER A 523 -19.81 -2.59 14.84
N VAL A 524 -18.65 -1.99 15.09
CA VAL A 524 -17.88 -1.26 14.07
C VAL A 524 -17.26 -2.26 13.07
N VAL A 525 -16.72 -3.37 13.55
CA VAL A 525 -16.18 -4.43 12.68
C VAL A 525 -17.25 -4.94 11.71
N GLU A 526 -18.43 -5.27 12.21
CA GLU A 526 -19.55 -5.75 11.39
C GLU A 526 -20.03 -4.71 10.38
N LYS A 527 -20.04 -3.44 10.79
CA LYS A 527 -20.45 -2.32 9.95
C LYS A 527 -19.48 -2.06 8.80
N ILE A 528 -18.19 -2.16 9.05
CA ILE A 528 -17.13 -1.92 8.06
C ILE A 528 -16.93 -3.12 7.16
N GLY A 529 -16.87 -4.31 7.73
CA GLY A 529 -16.52 -5.53 7.03
C GLY A 529 -15.00 -5.69 6.83
N PRO A 530 -14.59 -6.55 5.89
CA PRO A 530 -13.17 -6.84 5.65
C PRO A 530 -12.37 -5.62 5.20
N ILE A 531 -11.11 -5.57 5.63
CA ILE A 531 -10.14 -4.53 5.26
C ILE A 531 -9.01 -5.22 4.49
N TRP A 532 -8.59 -4.61 3.36
CA TRP A 532 -7.62 -5.21 2.44
C TRP A 532 -8.25 -6.33 1.60
N GLY A 533 -7.57 -6.78 0.55
CA GLY A 533 -8.18 -7.62 -0.47
C GLY A 533 -9.15 -6.84 -1.35
N PHE A 534 -9.63 -7.46 -2.42
CA PHE A 534 -10.43 -6.74 -3.42
C PHE A 534 -11.93 -6.93 -3.27
N ASP A 535 -12.66 -5.84 -3.45
CA ASP A 535 -14.09 -5.85 -3.71
C ASP A 535 -14.28 -6.12 -5.21
N ASN A 536 -14.98 -7.21 -5.54
CA ASN A 536 -15.16 -7.62 -6.93
C ASN A 536 -16.04 -6.66 -7.74
N ASP A 537 -17.02 -6.01 -7.10
CA ASP A 537 -17.92 -5.09 -7.79
C ASP A 537 -17.24 -3.76 -8.14
N ARG A 538 -16.49 -3.20 -7.21
CA ARG A 538 -15.74 -1.96 -7.42
C ARG A 538 -14.36 -2.17 -8.02
N GLN A 539 -13.83 -3.39 -7.96
CA GLN A 539 -12.49 -3.75 -8.41
C GLN A 539 -11.39 -2.92 -7.72
N GLU A 540 -11.57 -2.68 -6.42
CA GLU A 540 -10.67 -1.88 -5.57
C GLU A 540 -10.42 -2.59 -4.25
N LEU A 541 -9.37 -2.18 -3.53
CA LEU A 541 -9.12 -2.69 -2.18
C LEU A 541 -10.26 -2.27 -1.23
N ARG A 542 -10.62 -3.20 -0.33
CA ARG A 542 -11.72 -2.97 0.59
C ARG A 542 -11.30 -2.05 1.73
N ASN A 543 -12.08 -1.00 1.96
CA ASN A 543 -11.96 -0.10 3.11
C ASN A 543 -10.57 0.54 3.29
N MET A 544 -9.78 0.62 2.23
CA MET A 544 -8.45 1.21 2.27
C MET A 544 -8.44 2.51 1.48
N TRP A 545 -7.88 3.56 2.09
CA TRP A 545 -7.70 4.90 1.50
C TRP A 545 -8.98 5.65 1.14
N MET A 546 -10.11 5.22 1.65
CA MET A 546 -11.42 5.74 1.28
C MET A 546 -12.38 5.75 2.46
N GLN A 547 -13.52 6.41 2.28
CA GLN A 547 -14.61 6.33 3.25
C GLN A 547 -15.03 4.89 3.49
N THR A 548 -15.28 4.56 4.77
CA THR A 548 -15.86 3.29 5.19
C THR A 548 -17.33 3.50 5.57
N ASN A 549 -18.02 2.43 5.93
CA ASN A 549 -19.38 2.55 6.46
C ASN A 549 -19.45 3.17 7.86
N GLN A 550 -18.30 3.36 8.53
CA GLN A 550 -18.23 4.09 9.78
C GLN A 550 -17.78 5.52 9.49
N PRO A 551 -18.64 6.54 9.67
CA PRO A 551 -18.23 7.93 9.52
C PRO A 551 -17.02 8.24 10.40
N GLY A 552 -16.07 8.99 9.86
CA GLY A 552 -14.89 9.44 10.61
C GLY A 552 -13.84 8.37 10.90
N LEU A 553 -13.94 7.17 10.32
CA LEU A 553 -12.92 6.13 10.47
C LEU A 553 -12.32 5.76 9.12
N TRP A 554 -10.99 5.83 9.05
CA TRP A 554 -10.21 5.66 7.82
C TRP A 554 -9.06 4.68 8.06
N PHE A 555 -8.68 3.97 7.00
CA PHE A 555 -7.53 3.08 7.02
C PHE A 555 -6.51 3.52 5.99
N HIS A 556 -5.26 3.56 6.39
CA HIS A 556 -4.14 3.94 5.53
C HIS A 556 -2.97 3.01 5.81
N ALA A 557 -2.55 2.25 4.80
CA ALA A 557 -1.48 1.27 4.92
C ALA A 557 -0.85 1.02 3.55
N GLY A 558 0.19 0.22 3.54
CA GLY A 558 0.85 -0.23 2.32
C GLY A 558 2.33 0.05 2.30
N SER A 559 2.95 -0.17 1.13
CA SER A 559 4.35 0.17 0.88
C SER A 559 4.56 1.68 0.94
N LEU A 560 5.84 2.12 0.99
CA LEU A 560 6.14 3.55 0.94
C LEU A 560 5.53 4.21 -0.30
N ALA A 561 5.63 3.58 -1.46
CA ALA A 561 5.04 4.10 -2.70
C ALA A 561 3.51 4.23 -2.61
N GLN A 562 2.82 3.21 -2.10
CA GLN A 562 1.37 3.26 -1.91
C GLN A 562 0.97 4.37 -0.94
N CYS A 563 1.71 4.52 0.16
CA CYS A 563 1.46 5.58 1.14
C CYS A 563 1.67 6.98 0.53
N ARG A 564 2.71 7.17 -0.29
CA ARG A 564 2.92 8.42 -1.02
C ARG A 564 1.75 8.73 -1.95
N ILE A 565 1.33 7.77 -2.75
CA ILE A 565 0.29 7.96 -3.76
C ILE A 565 -1.08 8.20 -3.13
N PHE A 566 -1.51 7.30 -2.26
CA PHE A 566 -2.90 7.30 -1.77
C PHE A 566 -3.16 8.24 -0.60
N SER A 567 -2.12 8.68 0.11
CA SER A 567 -2.29 9.70 1.16
C SER A 567 -2.85 11.01 0.60
N LYS A 568 -2.52 11.36 -0.63
CA LYS A 568 -3.07 12.52 -1.34
C LYS A 568 -4.60 12.44 -1.43
N PHE A 569 -5.10 11.30 -1.87
CA PHE A 569 -6.54 11.10 -2.06
C PHE A 569 -7.29 10.99 -0.74
N LEU A 570 -6.69 10.38 0.26
CA LEU A 570 -7.27 10.32 1.61
C LEU A 570 -7.42 11.72 2.21
N ALA A 571 -6.38 12.54 2.11
CA ALA A 571 -6.40 13.91 2.61
C ALA A 571 -7.45 14.77 1.89
N LEU A 572 -7.61 14.61 0.59
CA LEU A 572 -8.64 15.33 -0.18
C LEU A 572 -10.05 14.97 0.26
N GLN A 573 -10.32 13.70 0.56
CA GLN A 573 -11.61 13.27 1.08
C GLN A 573 -11.92 13.91 2.44
N ILE A 574 -10.95 13.89 3.35
CA ILE A 574 -11.12 14.50 4.68
C ILE A 574 -11.35 16.00 4.55
N ARG A 575 -10.58 16.69 3.71
CA ARG A 575 -10.78 18.12 3.46
C ARG A 575 -12.17 18.41 2.88
N ALA A 576 -12.63 17.61 1.93
CA ALA A 576 -13.94 17.78 1.32
C ALA A 576 -15.08 17.63 2.35
N ILE A 577 -14.92 16.72 3.31
CA ILE A 577 -15.87 16.57 4.42
C ILE A 577 -15.82 17.79 5.34
N GLN A 578 -14.62 18.25 5.70
CA GLN A 578 -14.43 19.42 6.56
C GLN A 578 -15.02 20.70 5.95
N GLU A 579 -15.00 20.84 4.65
CA GLU A 579 -15.57 21.98 3.93
C GLU A 579 -17.05 21.80 3.57
N GLY A 580 -17.66 20.69 3.94
CA GLY A 580 -19.08 20.42 3.66
C GLY A 580 -19.38 20.05 2.21
N ILE A 581 -18.38 19.79 1.40
CA ILE A 581 -18.53 19.36 -0.01
C ILE A 581 -18.99 17.91 -0.08
N LEU A 582 -18.41 17.08 0.76
CA LEU A 582 -18.69 15.65 0.86
C LEU A 582 -19.28 15.37 2.25
N ILE A 583 -20.28 14.51 2.33
CA ILE A 583 -20.96 14.17 3.59
C ILE A 583 -20.47 12.84 4.14
#